data_fdb331a9ce940de975364a1b05f17489
#
_entry.id   fdb331a9ce940de975364a1b05f17489
#
_cell.length_a   1.000
_cell.length_b   1.000
_cell.length_c   1.000
_cell.angle_alpha   90.00
_cell.angle_beta   90.00
_cell.angle_gamma   90.00
#
_symmetry.space_group_name_H-M   'P 1'
#
loop_
_entity.id
_entity.type
_entity.pdbx_description
1 polymer ?
#
loop_
_entity_poly.entity_id
_entity_poly.type
_entity_poly.pdbx_seq_one_letter_code
_entity_poly.pdbx_strand_id
1 'polypeptide(L)'
;MANFLADDIDFAEYMDLTEHDQRVIASGQYAEDVVSYFWDEKRERGDVLPWEKTLGKIAFRPGEVTLWAGYNGHGKSLALGQFCVGLVTQAKNMCIASLEMKPVITLARMCRQAVGASKPDPDFIRMFHEVTDRCMWIYDQQG
;
A
#
# COMPACT_ATOMS: atom_id res chain seq x y z
N MET A 1 29.19 -14.47 -14.59
CA MET A 1 27.88 -15.01 -14.13
C MET A 1 28.09 -15.47 -12.70
N ALA A 2 27.60 -14.70 -11.74
CA ALA A 2 27.66 -15.10 -10.33
C ALA A 2 26.55 -16.13 -10.10
N ASN A 3 26.96 -17.35 -9.75
CA ASN A 3 26.03 -18.37 -9.28
C ASN A 3 25.54 -17.95 -7.89
N PHE A 4 24.33 -17.40 -7.81
CA PHE A 4 23.62 -17.35 -6.56
C PHE A 4 23.07 -18.76 -6.28
N LEU A 5 23.90 -19.58 -5.64
CA LEU A 5 23.43 -20.85 -5.09
C LEU A 5 22.80 -20.55 -3.73
N ALA A 6 21.68 -21.21 -3.47
CA ALA A 6 20.93 -21.11 -2.20
C ALA A 6 21.73 -21.60 -0.97
N ASP A 7 22.94 -22.08 -1.19
CA ASP A 7 23.85 -22.62 -0.17
C ASP A 7 24.47 -21.52 0.75
N ASP A 8 24.35 -20.23 0.38
CA ASP A 8 24.85 -19.11 1.18
C ASP A 8 23.79 -18.49 2.11
N ILE A 9 22.58 -19.05 2.14
CA ILE A 9 21.51 -18.56 3.03
C ILE A 9 21.57 -19.36 4.34
N ASP A 10 21.94 -18.70 5.42
CA ASP A 10 21.87 -19.29 6.76
C ASP A 10 20.41 -19.33 7.24
N PHE A 11 19.74 -20.45 6.94
CA PHE A 11 18.37 -20.68 7.37
C PHE A 11 18.26 -20.81 8.91
N ALA A 12 19.34 -21.16 9.61
CA ALA A 12 19.32 -21.25 11.07
C ALA A 12 19.23 -19.86 11.69
N GLU A 13 19.97 -18.87 11.18
CA GLU A 13 19.88 -17.48 11.61
C GLU A 13 18.47 -16.90 11.32
N TYR A 14 17.89 -17.23 10.16
CA TYR A 14 16.53 -16.80 9.83
C TYR A 14 15.46 -17.43 10.72
N MET A 15 15.60 -18.70 11.09
CA MET A 15 14.68 -19.41 11.98
C MET A 15 14.82 -18.90 13.43
N ASP A 16 16.02 -18.59 13.86
CA ASP A 16 16.29 -18.05 15.21
C ASP A 16 15.65 -16.64 15.39
N LEU A 17 15.67 -15.81 14.35
CA LEU A 17 14.99 -14.51 14.34
C LEU A 17 13.47 -14.65 14.42
N THR A 18 12.89 -15.72 13.87
CA THR A 18 11.43 -15.96 13.88
C THR A 18 10.94 -16.62 15.18
N GLU A 19 11.75 -17.44 15.84
CA GLU A 19 11.39 -18.07 17.13
C GLU A 19 11.40 -17.08 18.31
N HIS A 20 12.18 -16.00 18.23
CA HIS A 20 12.28 -15.03 19.32
C HIS A 20 11.05 -14.12 19.48
N ASP A 21 10.18 -14.02 18.47
CA ASP A 21 9.00 -13.13 18.49
C ASP A 21 7.69 -13.83 18.92
N GLN A 22 7.69 -15.16 19.06
CA GLN A 22 6.51 -15.89 19.52
C GLN A 22 6.48 -15.99 21.05
N ARG A 23 6.15 -14.89 21.73
CA ARG A 23 5.93 -14.90 23.18
C ARG A 23 4.49 -15.24 23.50
N VAL A 24 4.29 -16.31 24.28
CA VAL A 24 3.01 -16.55 24.95
C VAL A 24 2.93 -15.59 26.14
N ILE A 25 2.07 -14.60 26.04
CA ILE A 25 1.94 -13.51 27.01
C ILE A 25 0.59 -13.63 27.72
N ALA A 26 0.56 -13.42 29.03
CA ALA A 26 -0.68 -13.44 29.79
C ALA A 26 -1.60 -12.28 29.36
N SER A 27 -2.91 -12.53 29.19
CA SER A 27 -3.87 -11.55 28.70
C SER A 27 -3.92 -10.24 29.50
N GLY A 28 -3.62 -10.31 30.80
CA GLY A 28 -3.56 -9.12 31.65
C GLY A 28 -2.51 -8.09 31.24
N GLN A 29 -1.46 -8.50 30.53
CA GLN A 29 -0.45 -7.56 30.02
C GLN A 29 -0.96 -6.65 28.92
N TYR A 30 -2.07 -7.02 28.28
CA TYR A 30 -2.75 -6.22 27.24
C TYR A 30 -3.87 -5.34 27.78
N ALA A 31 -4.09 -5.30 29.11
CA ALA A 31 -5.24 -4.59 29.68
C ALA A 31 -5.25 -3.11 29.29
N GLU A 32 -4.11 -2.40 29.41
CA GLU A 32 -3.99 -0.99 29.05
C GLU A 32 -4.13 -0.77 27.53
N ASP A 33 -3.61 -1.67 26.71
CA ASP A 33 -3.78 -1.62 25.25
C ASP A 33 -5.25 -1.78 24.87
N VAL A 34 -5.98 -2.65 25.58
CA VAL A 34 -7.43 -2.84 25.37
C VAL A 34 -8.20 -1.61 25.83
N VAL A 35 -7.81 -0.98 26.95
CA VAL A 35 -8.41 0.29 27.38
C VAL A 35 -8.17 1.37 26.33
N SER A 36 -6.93 1.55 25.87
CA SER A 36 -6.60 2.50 24.79
C SER A 36 -7.38 2.21 23.51
N TYR A 37 -7.57 0.94 23.16
CA TYR A 37 -8.35 0.54 21.99
C TYR A 37 -9.77 1.09 22.00
N PHE A 38 -10.42 1.13 23.15
CA PHE A 38 -11.83 1.60 23.29
C PHE A 38 -11.97 3.08 23.56
N TRP A 39 -10.98 3.69 24.24
CA TRP A 39 -11.13 5.03 24.81
C TRP A 39 -10.17 6.08 24.23
N ASP A 40 -9.19 5.68 23.40
CA ASP A 40 -8.31 6.64 22.75
C ASP A 40 -9.04 7.35 21.60
N GLU A 41 -9.41 8.61 21.82
CA GLU A 41 -10.01 9.47 20.80
C GLU A 41 -9.07 9.78 19.63
N LYS A 42 -7.75 9.62 19.83
CA LYS A 42 -6.71 9.82 18.80
C LYS A 42 -6.46 8.58 17.96
N ARG A 43 -7.15 7.47 18.22
CA ARG A 43 -7.00 6.25 17.43
C ARG A 43 -7.12 6.58 15.94
N GLU A 44 -6.10 6.23 15.20
CA GLU A 44 -6.08 6.45 13.76
C GLU A 44 -7.32 5.82 13.11
N ARG A 45 -8.16 6.67 12.55
CA ARG A 45 -9.39 6.23 11.85
C ARG A 45 -9.06 5.44 10.59
N GLY A 46 -7.78 5.38 10.21
CA GLY A 46 -7.28 4.76 9.00
C GLY A 46 -7.48 5.65 7.77
N ASP A 47 -6.83 5.25 6.68
CA ASP A 47 -6.95 5.93 5.39
C ASP A 47 -8.26 5.55 4.72
N VAL A 48 -8.90 6.49 4.05
CA VAL A 48 -10.21 6.28 3.44
C VAL A 48 -10.15 6.12 1.93
N LEU A 49 -11.10 5.41 1.38
CA LEU A 49 -11.29 5.32 -0.07
C LEU A 49 -11.77 6.67 -0.63
N PRO A 50 -11.40 7.01 -1.89
CA PRO A 50 -11.75 8.29 -2.52
C PRO A 50 -13.23 8.39 -2.95
N TRP A 51 -14.06 7.44 -2.57
CA TRP A 51 -15.49 7.41 -2.93
C TRP A 51 -16.36 7.79 -1.75
N GLU A 52 -17.16 8.82 -1.91
CA GLU A 52 -18.04 9.36 -0.86
C GLU A 52 -18.91 8.28 -0.18
N LYS A 53 -19.44 7.33 -0.97
CA LYS A 53 -20.29 6.24 -0.45
C LYS A 53 -19.59 5.27 0.49
N THR A 54 -18.26 5.28 0.51
CA THR A 54 -17.43 4.41 1.37
C THR A 54 -16.96 5.10 2.65
N LEU A 55 -17.15 6.41 2.75
CA LEU A 55 -16.75 7.17 3.93
C LEU A 55 -17.46 6.64 5.18
N GLY A 56 -16.70 6.43 6.24
CA GLY A 56 -17.17 5.87 7.50
C GLY A 56 -17.53 4.37 7.49
N LYS A 57 -17.40 3.69 6.33
CA LYS A 57 -17.72 2.25 6.20
C LYS A 57 -16.47 1.40 6.00
N ILE A 58 -15.45 1.94 5.31
CA ILE A 58 -14.21 1.22 4.98
C ILE A 58 -13.06 2.15 5.32
N ALA A 59 -12.06 1.63 6.03
CA ALA A 59 -10.82 2.32 6.33
C ALA A 59 -9.66 1.31 6.31
N PHE A 60 -8.49 1.77 5.93
CA PHE A 60 -7.26 0.98 5.89
C PHE A 60 -6.35 1.43 7.03
N ARG A 61 -5.96 0.52 7.90
CA ARG A 61 -5.20 0.83 9.10
C ARG A 61 -3.80 0.23 9.03
N PRO A 62 -2.82 0.82 9.69
CA PRO A 62 -1.50 0.21 9.85
C PRO A 62 -1.59 -1.21 10.40
N GLY A 63 -0.76 -2.12 9.88
CA GLY A 63 -0.73 -3.52 10.30
C GLY A 63 -1.85 -4.41 9.72
N GLU A 64 -2.79 -3.86 8.96
CA GLU A 64 -3.87 -4.63 8.32
C GLU A 64 -3.50 -5.01 6.88
N VAL A 65 -3.93 -6.21 6.45
CA VAL A 65 -3.82 -6.67 5.06
C VAL A 65 -5.20 -6.65 4.42
N THR A 66 -5.32 -5.97 3.28
CA THR A 66 -6.58 -5.93 2.51
C THR A 66 -6.42 -6.66 1.18
N LEU A 67 -7.28 -7.65 0.93
CA LEU A 67 -7.30 -8.41 -0.32
C LEU A 67 -8.41 -7.91 -1.25
N TRP A 68 -8.04 -7.47 -2.46
CA TRP A 68 -8.97 -7.12 -3.53
C TRP A 68 -9.08 -8.27 -4.52
N ALA A 69 -10.16 -9.02 -4.45
CA ALA A 69 -10.42 -10.17 -5.28
C ALA A 69 -11.52 -9.90 -6.32
N GLY A 70 -11.46 -10.59 -7.46
CA GLY A 70 -12.46 -10.51 -8.54
C GLY A 70 -11.93 -11.11 -9.83
N TYR A 71 -12.82 -11.35 -10.79
CA TYR A 71 -12.46 -11.90 -12.10
C TYR A 71 -11.57 -10.96 -12.92
N ASN A 72 -10.87 -11.50 -13.91
CA ASN A 72 -10.07 -10.71 -14.84
C ASN A 72 -10.97 -9.73 -15.60
N GLY A 73 -10.46 -8.52 -15.82
CA GLY A 73 -11.22 -7.46 -16.52
C GLY A 73 -12.22 -6.68 -15.64
N HIS A 74 -12.48 -7.08 -14.39
CA HIS A 74 -13.47 -6.40 -13.52
C HIS A 74 -12.93 -5.11 -12.84
N GLY A 75 -11.83 -4.57 -13.32
CA GLY A 75 -11.35 -3.25 -12.89
C GLY A 75 -10.62 -3.20 -11.56
N LYS A 76 -10.17 -4.35 -10.98
CA LYS A 76 -9.42 -4.37 -9.72
C LYS A 76 -8.24 -3.38 -9.70
N SER A 77 -7.37 -3.48 -10.69
CA SER A 77 -6.19 -2.61 -10.82
C SER A 77 -6.58 -1.14 -11.09
N LEU A 78 -7.73 -0.91 -11.72
CA LEU A 78 -8.26 0.43 -11.92
C LEU A 78 -8.74 1.04 -10.59
N ALA A 79 -9.50 0.28 -9.82
CA ALA A 79 -9.97 0.70 -8.50
C ALA A 79 -8.79 0.96 -7.55
N LEU A 80 -7.79 0.07 -7.56
CA LEU A 80 -6.57 0.22 -6.75
C LEU A 80 -5.77 1.48 -7.16
N GLY A 81 -5.61 1.74 -8.47
CA GLY A 81 -4.99 2.97 -8.97
C GLY A 81 -5.72 4.23 -8.49
N GLN A 82 -7.06 4.23 -8.52
CA GLN A 82 -7.87 5.34 -8.01
C GLN A 82 -7.71 5.52 -6.49
N PHE A 83 -7.61 4.43 -5.74
CA PHE A 83 -7.30 4.48 -4.32
C PHE A 83 -5.92 5.10 -4.06
N CYS A 84 -4.89 4.68 -4.80
CA CYS A 84 -3.55 5.27 -4.69
C CYS A 84 -3.57 6.78 -4.97
N VAL A 85 -4.28 7.25 -6.00
CA VAL A 85 -4.48 8.68 -6.26
C VAL A 85 -5.16 9.36 -5.07
N GLY A 86 -6.16 8.71 -4.46
CA GLY A 86 -6.81 9.21 -3.24
C GLY A 86 -5.88 9.30 -2.02
N LEU A 87 -4.93 8.38 -1.89
CA LEU A 87 -3.91 8.43 -0.83
C LEU A 87 -2.95 9.62 -0.99
N VAL A 88 -2.61 9.99 -2.23
CA VAL A 88 -1.81 11.21 -2.50
C VAL A 88 -2.52 12.45 -1.95
N THR A 89 -3.84 12.57 -2.14
CA THR A 89 -4.61 13.71 -1.60
C THR A 89 -4.70 13.71 -0.07
N GLN A 90 -4.49 12.56 0.57
CA GLN A 90 -4.43 12.40 2.02
C GLN A 90 -3.00 12.53 2.56
N ALA A 91 -2.03 12.91 1.73
CA ALA A 91 -0.60 13.02 2.04
C ALA A 91 0.00 11.75 2.68
N LYS A 92 -0.42 10.57 2.19
CA LYS A 92 0.04 9.27 2.67
C LYS A 92 1.16 8.71 1.81
N ASN A 93 2.17 8.16 2.48
CA ASN A 93 3.27 7.47 1.83
C ASN A 93 2.84 6.10 1.32
N MET A 94 3.27 5.72 0.12
CA MET A 94 2.95 4.43 -0.46
C MET A 94 4.08 3.88 -1.32
N CYS A 95 4.15 2.56 -1.40
CA CYS A 95 4.98 1.85 -2.37
C CYS A 95 4.06 0.96 -3.23
N ILE A 96 4.22 1.03 -4.54
CA ILE A 96 3.45 0.23 -5.50
C ILE A 96 4.37 -0.80 -6.13
N ALA A 97 4.09 -2.09 -5.92
CA ALA A 97 4.74 -3.20 -6.59
C ALA A 97 3.75 -3.84 -7.58
N SER A 98 3.92 -3.57 -8.87
CA SER A 98 3.12 -4.21 -9.92
C SER A 98 3.96 -5.27 -10.61
N LEU A 99 3.62 -6.55 -10.37
CA LEU A 99 4.31 -7.69 -10.98
C LEU A 99 3.78 -8.02 -12.38
N GLU A 100 2.65 -7.43 -12.77
CA GLU A 100 1.96 -7.68 -14.04
C GLU A 100 2.16 -6.55 -15.06
N MET A 101 2.21 -5.30 -14.59
CA MET A 101 2.30 -4.12 -15.46
C MET A 101 3.61 -3.37 -15.23
N LYS A 102 4.22 -2.92 -16.33
CA LYS A 102 5.38 -2.02 -16.26
C LYS A 102 5.04 -0.73 -15.50
N PRO A 103 5.98 -0.15 -14.74
CA PRO A 103 5.78 1.10 -13.99
C PRO A 103 5.13 2.22 -14.81
N VAL A 104 5.63 2.45 -16.02
CA VAL A 104 5.09 3.47 -16.93
C VAL A 104 3.59 3.28 -17.22
N ILE A 105 3.15 2.03 -17.40
CA ILE A 105 1.73 1.74 -17.68
C ILE A 105 0.87 2.01 -16.45
N THR A 106 1.35 1.63 -15.27
CA THR A 106 0.68 1.90 -13.99
C THR A 106 0.53 3.40 -13.76
N LEU A 107 1.61 4.15 -13.88
CA LEU A 107 1.63 5.60 -13.69
C LEU A 107 0.79 6.34 -14.72
N ALA A 108 0.85 5.95 -16.02
CA ALA A 108 -0.01 6.53 -17.06
C ALA A 108 -1.50 6.34 -16.78
N ARG A 109 -1.90 5.19 -16.23
CA ARG A 109 -3.29 4.97 -15.78
C ARG A 109 -3.66 5.91 -14.63
N MET A 110 -2.79 6.06 -13.65
CA MET A 110 -3.03 6.94 -12.50
C MET A 110 -3.12 8.41 -12.92
N CYS A 111 -2.26 8.89 -13.84
CA CYS A 111 -2.37 10.23 -14.43
C CYS A 111 -3.74 10.46 -15.09
N ARG A 112 -4.22 9.49 -15.88
CA ARG A 112 -5.55 9.57 -16.49
C ARG A 112 -6.67 9.65 -15.46
N GLN A 113 -6.55 8.88 -14.40
CA GLN A 113 -7.54 8.88 -13.31
C GLN A 113 -7.52 10.19 -12.52
N ALA A 114 -6.35 10.77 -12.29
CA ALA A 114 -6.21 12.02 -11.56
C ALA A 114 -6.81 13.21 -12.34
N VAL A 115 -6.65 13.26 -13.67
CA VAL A 115 -7.16 14.36 -14.49
C VAL A 115 -8.57 14.09 -15.06
N GLY A 116 -9.01 12.83 -15.07
CA GLY A 116 -10.28 12.44 -15.69
C GLY A 116 -10.27 12.49 -17.23
N ALA A 117 -9.10 12.47 -17.87
CA ALA A 117 -8.94 12.56 -19.31
C ALA A 117 -8.17 11.37 -19.90
N SER A 118 -8.53 10.93 -21.11
CA SER A 118 -7.87 9.80 -21.79
C SER A 118 -6.44 10.10 -22.20
N LYS A 119 -6.11 11.37 -22.45
CA LYS A 119 -4.79 11.86 -22.84
C LYS A 119 -4.46 13.09 -22.00
N PRO A 120 -3.80 12.95 -20.84
CA PRO A 120 -3.36 14.08 -20.04
C PRO A 120 -2.38 14.98 -20.81
N ASP A 121 -2.43 16.27 -20.50
CA ASP A 121 -1.47 17.24 -21.01
C ASP A 121 -0.05 16.95 -20.43
N PRO A 122 1.04 17.15 -21.21
CA PRO A 122 2.39 16.94 -20.72
C PRO A 122 2.75 17.73 -19.46
N ASP A 123 2.25 18.95 -19.31
CA ASP A 123 2.53 19.78 -18.13
C ASP A 123 1.79 19.25 -16.89
N PHE A 124 0.54 18.76 -17.07
CA PHE A 124 -0.16 18.04 -16.02
C PHE A 124 0.61 16.79 -15.59
N ILE A 125 1.15 16.00 -16.54
CA ILE A 125 1.92 14.80 -16.21
C ILE A 125 3.14 15.16 -15.38
N ARG A 126 3.88 16.20 -15.72
CA ARG A 126 5.05 16.66 -14.93
C ARG A 126 4.64 17.10 -13.54
N MET A 127 3.61 17.93 -13.41
CA MET A 127 3.07 18.36 -12.14
C MET A 127 2.60 17.17 -11.28
N PHE A 128 1.92 16.19 -11.86
CA PHE A 128 1.50 14.97 -11.17
C PHE A 128 2.71 14.26 -10.56
N HIS A 129 3.80 14.10 -11.31
CA HIS A 129 5.02 13.47 -10.81
C HIS A 129 5.73 14.30 -9.75
N GLU A 130 5.78 15.61 -9.84
CA GLU A 130 6.32 16.49 -8.79
C GLU A 130 5.58 16.31 -7.46
N VAL A 131 4.26 16.15 -7.51
CA VAL A 131 3.44 15.93 -6.30
C VAL A 131 3.65 14.51 -5.76
N THR A 132 3.63 13.49 -6.62
CA THR A 132 3.70 12.09 -6.21
C THR A 132 5.11 11.66 -5.79
N ASP A 133 6.16 12.31 -6.29
CA ASP A 133 7.57 12.01 -5.96
C ASP A 133 7.88 12.11 -4.45
N ARG A 134 7.05 12.87 -3.72
CA ARG A 134 7.19 13.06 -2.27
C ARG A 134 6.60 11.93 -1.43
N CYS A 135 5.70 11.12 -1.99
CA CYS A 135 4.91 10.14 -1.22
C CYS A 135 4.66 8.81 -1.93
N MET A 136 5.16 8.64 -3.16
CA MET A 136 4.92 7.43 -3.95
C MET A 136 6.21 6.86 -4.49
N TRP A 137 6.46 5.58 -4.19
CA TRP A 137 7.58 4.80 -4.71
C TRP A 137 7.06 3.66 -5.56
N ILE A 138 7.75 3.36 -6.63
CA ILE A 138 7.41 2.26 -7.53
C ILE A 138 8.51 1.21 -7.46
N TYR A 139 8.13 -0.03 -7.14
CA TYR A 139 9.04 -1.16 -7.26
C TYR A 139 9.14 -1.58 -8.72
N ASP A 140 10.32 -1.47 -9.31
CA ASP A 140 10.60 -1.91 -10.68
C ASP A 140 11.45 -3.18 -10.65
N GLN A 141 10.91 -4.29 -11.17
CA GLN A 141 11.60 -5.58 -11.27
C GLN A 141 12.65 -5.65 -12.39
N GLN A 142 12.67 -4.63 -13.28
CA GLN A 142 13.51 -4.64 -14.49
C GLN A 142 14.81 -3.85 -14.33
N GLY A 143 15.29 -3.69 -13.10
CA GLY A 143 16.61 -3.12 -12.82
C GLY A 143 17.76 -4.02 -13.26
#